data_d4b42f86674fe78305139e384626f777
#
_entry.id   d4b42f86674fe78305139e384626f777
#
_cell.length_a   1.000
_cell.length_b   1.000
_cell.length_c   1.000
_cell.angle_alpha   90.00
_cell.angle_beta   90.00
_cell.angle_gamma   90.00
#
_symmetry.space_group_name_H-M   'P 1'
#
loop_
_entity.id
_entity.type
_entity.pdbx_description
1 polymer ?
#
loop_
_entity_poly.entity_id
_entity_poly.type
_entity_poly.pdbx_seq_one_letter_code
_entity_poly.pdbx_strand_id
1 'polypeptide(L)'
;MRTLALIVLSLASISASAQVHLGGGGGYPRLVQLNDKSWLLGYDNGKIQVKKSLDKGKTWTNPVLASFHDDAICANVDFFQLPDNRVLCAYRTIGKHDKNPLLRGIFCSISEDNGASWKPYNTIVSNTEPGYDATAVKHALSQGYNVGFYEPFMGIIDGKITVMYADDFSPMIENVHGNPSLNYKCQQIVSKQLVGDKWINPTIVMDGATRKSVGGNERLSRDGMPVFATRSDGTAFLVFEGTYRDNPSTGNIRFEILIASSKDGKTWSSPKELFVPSGTGTKASAPFICIDGNDNAYISFQTDEDAFLHSKQTGDKASFFKCLFAGNIPTPIPDNIKDLVSPAQNPFNLKPGEVALWNCLADLDNEIFCLAAIHHLGFQLLKFPVPQKP
;
A
#
# COMPACT_ATOMS: atom_id res chain seq x y z
N MET A 1 -61.68 16.73 11.30
CA MET A 1 -60.35 17.11 11.86
C MET A 1 -59.31 16.15 11.25
N ARG A 2 -58.53 16.65 10.31
CA ARG A 2 -57.40 15.89 9.71
C ARG A 2 -56.13 16.37 10.38
N THR A 3 -55.48 15.49 11.13
CA THR A 3 -54.19 15.72 11.79
C THR A 3 -53.09 15.66 10.75
N LEU A 4 -52.42 16.78 10.48
CA LEU A 4 -51.22 16.85 9.65
C LEU A 4 -50.03 16.38 10.49
N ALA A 5 -49.43 15.28 10.16
CA ALA A 5 -48.16 14.84 10.75
C ALA A 5 -47.00 15.60 10.08
N LEU A 6 -46.34 16.44 10.86
CA LEU A 6 -45.14 17.17 10.45
C LEU A 6 -43.97 16.16 10.52
N ILE A 7 -43.43 15.73 9.39
CA ILE A 7 -42.19 14.98 9.34
C ILE A 7 -41.05 16.00 9.43
N VAL A 8 -40.42 16.09 10.60
CA VAL A 8 -39.20 16.85 10.79
C VAL A 8 -38.05 15.99 10.26
N LEU A 9 -37.57 16.28 9.04
CA LEU A 9 -36.30 15.78 8.56
C LEU A 9 -35.17 16.46 9.35
N SER A 10 -34.58 15.78 10.31
CA SER A 10 -33.32 16.21 10.92
C SER A 10 -32.22 16.05 9.89
N LEU A 11 -31.81 17.14 9.27
CA LEU A 11 -30.55 17.23 8.57
C LEU A 11 -29.43 17.09 9.61
N ALA A 12 -28.92 15.86 9.79
CA ALA A 12 -27.68 15.65 10.53
C ALA A 12 -26.57 16.39 9.77
N SER A 13 -26.12 17.50 10.31
CA SER A 13 -24.94 18.20 9.84
C SER A 13 -23.73 17.26 10.02
N ILE A 14 -23.24 16.67 8.94
CA ILE A 14 -21.94 16.05 8.90
C ILE A 14 -20.96 17.20 9.15
N SER A 15 -20.39 17.28 10.34
CA SER A 15 -19.27 18.17 10.60
C SER A 15 -18.11 17.65 9.73
N ALA A 16 -17.90 18.26 8.58
CA ALA A 16 -16.73 18.00 7.77
C ALA A 16 -15.50 18.26 8.65
N SER A 17 -14.76 17.22 9.00
CA SER A 17 -13.48 17.39 9.66
C SER A 17 -12.60 18.24 8.75
N ALA A 18 -11.96 19.28 9.31
CA ALA A 18 -11.16 20.19 8.51
C ALA A 18 -10.02 19.44 7.85
N GLN A 19 -9.92 19.56 6.52
CA GLN A 19 -8.79 19.05 5.75
C GLN A 19 -7.53 19.81 6.14
N VAL A 20 -6.45 19.08 6.48
CA VAL A 20 -5.18 19.67 6.88
C VAL A 20 -4.16 19.50 5.76
N HIS A 21 -3.57 20.61 5.34
CA HIS A 21 -2.49 20.61 4.36
C HIS A 21 -1.14 20.42 5.07
N LEU A 22 -0.44 19.31 4.74
CA LEU A 22 0.83 18.98 5.39
C LEU A 22 2.07 19.58 4.68
N GLY A 23 1.86 20.30 3.57
CA GLY A 23 2.95 20.80 2.72
C GLY A 23 3.75 19.68 2.05
N GLY A 24 4.66 20.08 1.17
CA GLY A 24 5.56 19.14 0.49
C GLY A 24 5.12 18.78 -0.91
N GLY A 25 6.05 18.19 -1.66
CA GLY A 25 5.85 17.65 -3.00
C GLY A 25 6.66 16.37 -3.15
N GLY A 26 6.05 15.35 -3.67
CA GLY A 26 6.63 14.03 -3.86
C GLY A 26 5.53 12.98 -4.00
N GLY A 27 5.92 11.74 -4.10
CA GLY A 27 5.02 10.59 -4.17
C GLY A 27 5.03 9.76 -2.90
N TYR A 28 4.12 8.80 -2.83
CA TYR A 28 4.09 7.73 -1.85
C TYR A 28 4.19 8.20 -0.38
N PRO A 29 3.33 9.12 0.09
CA PRO A 29 3.41 9.63 1.44
C PRO A 29 3.10 8.54 2.47
N ARG A 30 3.85 8.56 3.59
CA ARG A 30 3.58 7.74 4.78
C ARG A 30 3.68 8.61 6.02
N LEU A 31 2.67 8.53 6.87
CA LEU A 31 2.57 9.28 8.11
C LEU A 31 2.41 8.31 9.28
N VAL A 32 3.30 8.41 10.25
CA VAL A 32 3.27 7.59 11.46
C VAL A 32 3.40 8.45 12.70
N GLN A 33 2.71 8.09 13.77
CA GLN A 33 2.93 8.64 15.11
C GLN A 33 3.92 7.78 15.86
N LEU A 34 4.94 8.40 16.43
CA LEU A 34 5.91 7.73 17.28
C LEU A 34 5.45 7.66 18.75
N ASN A 35 6.12 6.83 19.55
CA ASN A 35 5.82 6.67 20.98
C ASN A 35 5.95 7.98 21.77
N ASP A 36 6.83 8.91 21.35
CA ASP A 36 6.99 10.25 21.92
C ASP A 36 5.89 11.23 21.47
N LYS A 37 4.87 10.73 20.77
CA LYS A 37 3.75 11.49 20.18
C LYS A 37 4.12 12.44 19.05
N SER A 38 5.38 12.47 18.63
CA SER A 38 5.76 13.18 17.41
C SER A 38 5.25 12.44 16.16
N TRP A 39 5.08 13.17 15.05
CA TRP A 39 4.69 12.62 13.78
C TRP A 39 5.87 12.63 12.80
N LEU A 40 6.04 11.53 12.05
CA LEU A 40 6.96 11.45 10.93
C LEU A 40 6.15 11.37 9.62
N LEU A 41 6.45 12.27 8.70
CA LEU A 41 5.95 12.23 7.32
C LEU A 41 7.10 11.92 6.38
N GLY A 42 7.07 10.73 5.78
CA GLY A 42 8.01 10.33 4.74
C GLY A 42 7.38 10.37 3.36
N TYR A 43 8.18 10.67 2.35
CA TYR A 43 7.77 10.71 0.94
C TYR A 43 8.98 10.54 0.01
N ASP A 44 8.71 10.22 -1.24
CA ASP A 44 9.75 10.10 -2.25
C ASP A 44 9.69 11.21 -3.32
N ASN A 45 10.86 11.64 -3.75
CA ASN A 45 11.08 12.48 -4.93
C ASN A 45 12.37 12.04 -5.64
N GLY A 46 12.57 10.74 -5.76
CA GLY A 46 13.80 10.12 -6.23
C GLY A 46 14.80 9.81 -5.11
N LYS A 47 14.56 10.34 -3.92
CA LYS A 47 15.18 10.03 -2.62
C LYS A 47 14.09 10.01 -1.56
N ILE A 48 14.31 9.27 -0.47
CA ILE A 48 13.39 9.30 0.67
C ILE A 48 13.71 10.51 1.53
N GLN A 49 12.71 11.34 1.71
CA GLN A 49 12.75 12.51 2.58
C GLN A 49 11.79 12.33 3.75
N VAL A 50 12.21 12.78 4.93
CA VAL A 50 11.46 12.66 6.18
C VAL A 50 11.36 14.03 6.85
N LYS A 51 10.17 14.40 7.26
CA LYS A 51 9.88 15.57 8.11
C LYS A 51 9.33 15.12 9.44
N LYS A 52 9.61 15.86 10.51
CA LYS A 52 9.08 15.60 11.85
C LYS A 52 8.21 16.78 12.30
N SER A 53 7.09 16.45 12.96
CA SER A 53 6.24 17.42 13.66
C SER A 53 6.11 17.07 15.13
N LEU A 54 6.22 18.07 16.00
CA LEU A 54 6.05 17.95 17.45
C LEU A 54 4.70 18.48 17.92
N ASP A 55 3.90 19.04 17.02
CA ASP A 55 2.66 19.77 17.31
C ASP A 55 1.47 19.26 16.49
N LYS A 56 1.47 17.95 16.20
CA LYS A 56 0.40 17.25 15.47
C LYS A 56 0.18 17.80 14.06
N GLY A 57 1.28 17.99 13.34
CA GLY A 57 1.27 18.40 11.94
C GLY A 57 1.04 19.88 11.66
N LYS A 58 0.99 20.76 12.71
CA LYS A 58 0.85 22.19 12.51
C LYS A 58 2.12 22.82 11.95
N THR A 59 3.27 22.38 12.46
CA THR A 59 4.59 22.76 11.95
C THR A 59 5.47 21.54 11.69
N TRP A 60 6.40 21.66 10.75
CA TRP A 60 7.28 20.60 10.30
C TRP A 60 8.72 21.06 10.25
N THR A 61 9.65 20.16 10.60
CA THR A 61 11.08 20.40 10.39
C THR A 61 11.39 20.49 8.90
N ASN A 62 12.58 21.01 8.58
CA ASN A 62 13.13 20.81 7.24
C ASN A 62 13.31 19.31 6.97
N PRO A 63 13.11 18.86 5.71
CA PRO A 63 13.26 17.46 5.37
C PRO A 63 14.71 17.01 5.54
N VAL A 64 14.88 15.79 6.07
CA VAL A 64 16.16 15.09 6.14
C VAL A 64 16.12 13.85 5.23
N LEU A 65 17.29 13.44 4.72
CA LEU A 65 17.36 12.24 3.87
C LEU A 65 17.39 10.98 4.71
N ALA A 66 16.58 10.00 4.33
CA ALA A 66 16.55 8.66 4.92
C ALA A 66 16.96 7.54 3.93
N SER A 67 17.37 7.88 2.71
CA SER A 67 17.90 6.93 1.72
C SER A 67 19.32 7.27 1.31
N PHE A 68 20.17 6.24 1.11
CA PHE A 68 21.62 6.38 0.97
C PHE A 68 22.20 5.83 -0.34
N HIS A 69 21.38 5.56 -1.35
CA HIS A 69 21.82 5.07 -2.66
C HIS A 69 21.87 6.21 -3.67
N ASP A 70 23.07 6.77 -3.94
CA ASP A 70 23.25 7.87 -4.90
C ASP A 70 23.20 7.41 -6.36
N ASP A 71 23.41 6.12 -6.58
CA ASP A 71 23.35 5.41 -7.86
C ASP A 71 21.94 4.88 -8.20
N ALA A 72 20.94 5.15 -7.34
CA ALA A 72 19.58 4.67 -7.52
C ALA A 72 18.52 5.75 -7.29
N ILE A 73 17.34 5.52 -7.86
CA ILE A 73 16.09 6.16 -7.48
C ILE A 73 15.54 5.38 -6.29
N CYS A 74 15.26 6.08 -5.20
CA CYS A 74 14.65 5.52 -3.99
C CYS A 74 13.19 5.94 -3.90
N ALA A 75 12.29 4.99 -3.66
CA ALA A 75 10.86 5.18 -3.63
C ALA A 75 10.16 4.18 -2.68
N ASN A 76 8.83 4.27 -2.57
CA ASN A 76 7.98 3.36 -1.78
C ASN A 76 8.44 3.26 -0.31
N VAL A 77 8.42 4.38 0.40
CA VAL A 77 8.83 4.44 1.80
C VAL A 77 7.81 3.79 2.73
N ASP A 78 8.31 3.12 3.78
CA ASP A 78 7.51 2.69 4.93
C ASP A 78 8.30 2.84 6.23
N PHE A 79 7.60 3.03 7.37
CA PHE A 79 8.21 3.23 8.66
C PHE A 79 7.70 2.23 9.69
N PHE A 80 8.60 1.80 10.56
CA PHE A 80 8.25 0.98 11.71
C PHE A 80 9.08 1.39 12.93
N GLN A 81 8.42 1.74 14.05
CA GLN A 81 9.12 2.00 15.30
C GLN A 81 9.35 0.69 16.06
N LEU A 82 10.61 0.41 16.38
CA LEU A 82 11.02 -0.73 17.18
C LEU A 82 10.62 -0.56 18.66
N PRO A 83 10.50 -1.65 19.41
CA PRO A 83 10.21 -1.58 20.87
C PRO A 83 11.21 -0.77 21.68
N ASP A 84 12.44 -0.63 21.20
CA ASP A 84 13.50 0.19 21.82
C ASP A 84 13.50 1.66 21.37
N ASN A 85 12.44 2.11 20.70
CA ASN A 85 12.19 3.45 20.15
C ASN A 85 13.01 3.82 18.90
N ARG A 86 13.94 2.99 18.42
CA ARG A 86 14.56 3.22 17.13
C ARG A 86 13.49 3.14 16.03
N VAL A 87 13.70 3.84 14.94
CA VAL A 87 12.74 3.87 13.82
C VAL A 87 13.43 3.29 12.58
N LEU A 88 12.80 2.29 11.97
CA LEU A 88 13.19 1.74 10.68
C LEU A 88 12.50 2.52 9.55
N CYS A 89 13.23 2.72 8.45
CA CYS A 89 12.70 3.25 7.21
C CYS A 89 13.06 2.29 6.08
N ALA A 90 12.09 1.53 5.59
CA ALA A 90 12.25 0.67 4.42
C ALA A 90 11.94 1.44 3.14
N TYR A 91 12.70 1.17 2.08
CA TYR A 91 12.47 1.77 0.76
C TYR A 91 13.03 0.89 -0.36
N ARG A 92 12.38 0.94 -1.51
CA ARG A 92 12.90 0.26 -2.71
C ARG A 92 13.95 1.10 -3.42
N THR A 93 14.81 0.44 -4.19
CA THR A 93 15.74 1.09 -5.12
C THR A 93 15.58 0.55 -6.53
N ILE A 94 15.71 1.46 -7.51
CA ILE A 94 15.90 1.15 -8.93
C ILE A 94 17.15 1.89 -9.36
N GLY A 95 18.17 1.16 -9.81
CA GLY A 95 19.42 1.73 -10.23
C GLY A 95 19.26 2.72 -11.39
N LYS A 96 19.97 3.83 -11.34
CA LYS A 96 20.00 4.84 -12.39
C LYS A 96 20.69 4.31 -13.64
N HIS A 97 20.13 4.62 -14.79
CA HIS A 97 20.62 4.12 -16.08
C HIS A 97 22.10 4.43 -16.36
N ASP A 98 22.56 5.58 -15.93
CA ASP A 98 23.91 6.08 -16.13
C ASP A 98 24.94 5.63 -15.08
N LYS A 99 24.50 5.04 -13.98
CA LYS A 99 25.35 4.66 -12.84
C LYS A 99 25.31 3.16 -12.53
N ASN A 100 24.16 2.64 -12.19
CA ASN A 100 23.98 1.26 -11.78
C ASN A 100 22.62 0.69 -12.27
N PRO A 101 22.42 0.59 -13.61
CA PRO A 101 21.11 0.31 -14.19
C PRO A 101 20.50 -1.04 -13.76
N LEU A 102 21.31 -1.93 -13.22
CA LEU A 102 20.89 -3.28 -12.84
C LEU A 102 20.48 -3.39 -11.37
N LEU A 103 20.79 -2.41 -10.52
CA LEU A 103 20.45 -2.49 -9.09
C LEU A 103 18.93 -2.55 -8.89
N ARG A 104 18.47 -3.57 -8.18
CA ARG A 104 17.11 -3.75 -7.69
C ARG A 104 17.18 -4.21 -6.26
N GLY A 105 16.44 -3.56 -5.36
CA GLY A 105 16.43 -3.98 -3.98
C GLY A 105 15.46 -3.19 -3.11
N ILE A 106 15.26 -3.71 -1.91
CA ILE A 106 14.63 -3.02 -0.79
C ILE A 106 15.66 -2.95 0.33
N PHE A 107 15.93 -1.74 0.76
CA PHE A 107 16.92 -1.45 1.80
C PHE A 107 16.23 -0.81 2.99
N CYS A 108 16.90 -0.87 4.13
CA CYS A 108 16.45 -0.26 5.35
C CYS A 108 17.49 0.72 5.89
N SER A 109 17.04 1.86 6.33
CA SER A 109 17.80 2.78 7.18
C SER A 109 17.18 2.84 8.57
N ILE A 110 17.94 3.35 9.53
CA ILE A 110 17.55 3.42 10.92
C ILE A 110 17.82 4.80 11.49
N SER A 111 16.88 5.26 12.33
CA SER A 111 17.03 6.44 13.17
C SER A 111 17.08 6.02 14.64
N GLU A 112 18.01 6.59 15.40
CA GLU A 112 18.17 6.40 16.83
C GLU A 112 17.69 7.62 17.65
N ASP A 113 17.18 8.64 16.97
CA ASP A 113 16.77 9.95 17.51
C ASP A 113 15.35 10.34 17.09
N ASN A 114 14.44 9.34 17.01
CA ASN A 114 13.05 9.56 16.62
C ASN A 114 12.88 10.29 15.28
N GLY A 115 13.68 9.92 14.27
CA GLY A 115 13.55 10.43 12.91
C GLY A 115 14.26 11.74 12.62
N ALA A 116 15.05 12.29 13.56
CA ALA A 116 15.80 13.53 13.34
C ALA A 116 17.02 13.32 12.44
N SER A 117 17.66 12.16 12.53
CA SER A 117 18.73 11.73 11.62
C SER A 117 18.63 10.25 11.26
N TRP A 118 19.25 9.87 10.15
CA TRP A 118 19.19 8.51 9.60
C TRP A 118 20.57 8.01 9.21
N LYS A 119 20.77 6.70 9.30
CA LYS A 119 21.96 6.00 8.79
C LYS A 119 21.56 4.72 8.06
N PRO A 120 22.37 4.20 7.12
CA PRO A 120 22.16 2.88 6.53
C PRO A 120 22.08 1.81 7.64
N TYR A 121 21.20 0.82 7.45
CA TYR A 121 21.05 -0.24 8.43
C TYR A 121 21.30 -1.62 7.81
N ASN A 122 20.32 -2.16 7.07
CA ASN A 122 20.45 -3.48 6.47
C ASN A 122 19.72 -3.58 5.13
N THR A 123 19.91 -4.72 4.46
CA THR A 123 19.21 -5.07 3.23
C THR A 123 18.06 -6.00 3.55
N ILE A 124 16.86 -5.68 3.05
CA ILE A 124 15.70 -6.56 3.13
C ILE A 124 15.79 -7.62 2.03
N VAL A 125 16.00 -7.18 0.79
CA VAL A 125 16.24 -8.02 -0.39
C VAL A 125 16.96 -7.23 -1.45
N SER A 126 17.87 -7.85 -2.18
CA SER A 126 18.56 -7.21 -3.31
C SER A 126 18.99 -8.24 -4.34
N ASN A 127 18.96 -7.87 -5.60
CA ASN A 127 19.54 -8.69 -6.68
C ASN A 127 21.08 -8.70 -6.68
N THR A 128 21.72 -8.06 -5.70
CA THR A 128 23.16 -8.18 -5.44
C THR A 128 23.48 -9.27 -4.41
N GLU A 129 22.47 -9.86 -3.77
CA GLU A 129 22.66 -10.99 -2.87
C GLU A 129 22.97 -12.28 -3.65
N PRO A 130 23.66 -13.26 -3.02
CA PRO A 130 23.90 -14.57 -3.65
C PRO A 130 22.59 -15.24 -4.09
N GLY A 131 22.58 -15.77 -5.29
CA GLY A 131 21.40 -16.45 -5.89
C GLY A 131 20.64 -15.58 -6.89
N TYR A 132 20.89 -14.26 -6.95
CA TYR A 132 20.31 -13.41 -7.99
C TYR A 132 21.29 -13.16 -9.13
N ASP A 133 20.82 -13.31 -10.37
CA ASP A 133 21.63 -13.11 -11.57
C ASP A 133 21.33 -11.76 -12.23
N ALA A 134 22.33 -10.91 -12.30
CA ALA A 134 22.27 -9.65 -13.03
C ALA A 134 21.93 -9.83 -14.53
N THR A 135 22.22 -10.99 -15.11
CA THR A 135 21.91 -11.31 -16.51
C THR A 135 20.40 -11.34 -16.73
N ALA A 136 19.64 -11.83 -15.74
CA ALA A 136 18.17 -11.87 -15.78
C ALA A 136 17.57 -10.46 -15.82
N VAL A 137 18.12 -9.51 -15.03
CA VAL A 137 17.71 -8.09 -15.09
C VAL A 137 18.00 -7.49 -16.47
N LYS A 138 19.20 -7.72 -17.01
CA LYS A 138 19.58 -7.23 -18.36
C LYS A 138 18.61 -7.77 -19.41
N HIS A 139 18.29 -9.07 -19.34
CA HIS A 139 17.37 -9.69 -20.27
C HIS A 139 15.96 -9.07 -20.16
N ALA A 140 15.41 -8.94 -18.95
CA ALA A 140 14.12 -8.31 -18.75
C ALA A 140 14.07 -6.88 -19.30
N LEU A 141 15.07 -6.06 -19.00
CA LEU A 141 15.17 -4.68 -19.49
C LEU A 141 15.27 -4.63 -21.03
N SER A 142 16.00 -5.56 -21.65
CA SER A 142 16.11 -5.64 -23.12
C SER A 142 14.77 -5.96 -23.80
N GLN A 143 13.85 -6.62 -23.07
CA GLN A 143 12.49 -6.93 -23.51
C GLN A 143 11.48 -5.84 -23.11
N GLY A 144 11.93 -4.73 -22.52
CA GLY A 144 11.06 -3.63 -22.09
C GLY A 144 10.34 -3.88 -20.76
N TYR A 145 10.74 -4.91 -19.99
CA TYR A 145 10.15 -5.20 -18.68
C TYR A 145 10.98 -4.57 -17.56
N ASN A 146 10.32 -3.84 -16.67
CA ASN A 146 10.93 -3.33 -15.46
C ASN A 146 10.57 -4.27 -14.30
N VAL A 147 11.51 -5.14 -13.94
CA VAL A 147 11.36 -6.13 -12.85
C VAL A 147 12.10 -5.67 -11.62
N GLY A 148 11.63 -6.09 -10.44
CA GLY A 148 12.26 -5.71 -9.18
C GLY A 148 11.51 -6.17 -7.94
N PHE A 149 11.81 -5.49 -6.86
CA PHE A 149 11.14 -5.63 -5.56
C PHE A 149 10.46 -4.30 -5.25
N TYR A 150 9.22 -4.34 -4.75
CA TYR A 150 8.37 -3.15 -4.63
C TYR A 150 7.64 -3.10 -3.30
N GLU A 151 7.28 -1.90 -2.90
CA GLU A 151 6.27 -1.57 -1.90
C GLU A 151 6.45 -2.32 -0.56
N PRO A 152 7.60 -2.14 0.13
CA PRO A 152 7.77 -2.73 1.45
C PRO A 152 6.74 -2.16 2.43
N PHE A 153 6.21 -3.03 3.27
CA PHE A 153 5.38 -2.66 4.42
C PHE A 153 5.79 -3.47 5.65
N MET A 154 5.98 -2.80 6.78
CA MET A 154 6.45 -3.39 8.04
C MET A 154 5.37 -3.38 9.11
N GLY A 155 5.33 -4.42 9.94
CA GLY A 155 4.41 -4.52 11.07
C GLY A 155 4.74 -5.74 11.94
N ILE A 156 3.82 -6.09 12.82
CA ILE A 156 3.97 -7.25 13.72
C ILE A 156 2.93 -8.31 13.35
N ILE A 157 3.40 -9.55 13.17
CA ILE A 157 2.55 -10.75 13.05
C ILE A 157 3.11 -11.81 14.00
N ASP A 158 2.25 -12.40 14.82
CA ASP A 158 2.64 -13.43 15.80
C ASP A 158 3.84 -12.99 16.67
N GLY A 159 3.82 -11.73 17.12
CA GLY A 159 4.88 -11.13 17.94
C GLY A 159 6.22 -10.89 17.22
N LYS A 160 6.28 -11.10 15.90
CA LYS A 160 7.50 -10.96 15.10
C LYS A 160 7.41 -9.74 14.19
N ILE A 161 8.48 -8.95 14.17
CA ILE A 161 8.59 -7.85 13.20
C ILE A 161 8.73 -8.46 11.81
N THR A 162 7.76 -8.16 10.96
CA THR A 162 7.61 -8.74 9.63
C THR A 162 7.61 -7.63 8.60
N VAL A 163 8.35 -7.81 7.50
CA VAL A 163 8.20 -7.01 6.30
C VAL A 163 7.53 -7.84 5.22
N MET A 164 6.61 -7.24 4.48
CA MET A 164 6.08 -7.79 3.22
C MET A 164 6.46 -6.88 2.07
N TYR A 165 6.66 -7.47 0.90
CA TYR A 165 6.96 -6.74 -0.33
C TYR A 165 6.48 -7.53 -1.55
N ALA A 166 6.29 -6.82 -2.66
CA ALA A 166 5.97 -7.44 -3.92
C ALA A 166 7.26 -7.79 -4.69
N ASP A 167 7.28 -8.98 -5.31
CA ASP A 167 8.42 -9.56 -6.00
C ASP A 167 7.98 -10.08 -7.38
N ASP A 168 8.41 -9.44 -8.45
CA ASP A 168 8.26 -9.93 -9.82
C ASP A 168 9.58 -10.44 -10.40
N PHE A 169 10.64 -10.46 -9.60
CA PHE A 169 11.95 -10.86 -9.98
C PHE A 169 12.19 -12.37 -9.83
N SER A 170 11.80 -12.95 -8.66
CA SER A 170 11.99 -14.37 -8.39
C SER A 170 11.22 -15.28 -9.36
N PRO A 171 9.92 -15.03 -9.68
CA PRO A 171 9.20 -15.82 -10.68
C PRO A 171 9.84 -15.81 -12.05
N MET A 172 10.53 -14.72 -12.40
CA MET A 172 11.25 -14.61 -13.65
C MET A 172 12.50 -15.47 -13.67
N ILE A 173 13.32 -15.43 -12.60
CA ILE A 173 14.56 -16.20 -12.50
C ILE A 173 14.27 -17.71 -12.46
N GLU A 174 13.29 -18.10 -11.66
CA GLU A 174 12.89 -19.49 -11.49
C GLU A 174 12.26 -20.09 -12.76
N ASN A 175 11.93 -19.24 -13.75
CA ASN A 175 11.27 -19.62 -15.00
C ASN A 175 10.06 -20.53 -14.76
N VAL A 176 9.25 -20.17 -13.77
CA VAL A 176 8.13 -20.96 -13.21
C VAL A 176 7.21 -21.54 -14.29
N HIS A 177 7.08 -20.85 -15.43
CA HIS A 177 6.18 -21.26 -16.51
C HIS A 177 6.87 -21.80 -17.75
N GLY A 178 8.21 -21.94 -17.76
CA GLY A 178 8.96 -22.33 -18.97
C GLY A 178 8.79 -21.35 -20.14
N ASN A 179 8.11 -20.19 -19.92
CA ASN A 179 7.86 -19.18 -20.91
C ASN A 179 8.18 -17.78 -20.33
N PRO A 180 9.28 -17.15 -20.74
CA PRO A 180 9.68 -15.86 -20.22
C PRO A 180 8.60 -14.78 -20.31
N SER A 181 7.79 -14.78 -21.37
CA SER A 181 6.74 -13.77 -21.55
C SER A 181 5.61 -13.88 -20.52
N LEU A 182 5.39 -15.04 -19.91
CA LEU A 182 4.45 -15.24 -18.81
C LEU A 182 5.09 -14.87 -17.47
N ASN A 183 6.35 -15.22 -17.26
CA ASN A 183 7.08 -14.92 -16.02
C ASN A 183 7.16 -13.41 -15.73
N TYR A 184 7.26 -12.57 -16.75
CA TYR A 184 7.26 -11.09 -16.60
C TYR A 184 5.89 -10.50 -16.23
N LYS A 185 4.83 -11.29 -16.26
CA LYS A 185 3.45 -10.81 -16.01
C LYS A 185 2.90 -11.22 -14.67
N CYS A 186 3.67 -11.95 -13.88
CA CYS A 186 3.28 -12.36 -12.54
C CYS A 186 4.10 -11.63 -11.48
N GLN A 187 3.48 -11.47 -10.31
CA GLN A 187 4.10 -10.89 -9.14
C GLN A 187 3.58 -11.65 -7.91
N GLN A 188 4.46 -11.90 -6.97
CA GLN A 188 4.13 -12.57 -5.72
C GLN A 188 4.39 -11.64 -4.53
N ILE A 189 3.73 -11.89 -3.42
CA ILE A 189 4.01 -11.21 -2.16
C ILE A 189 4.89 -12.12 -1.31
N VAL A 190 6.01 -11.58 -0.86
CA VAL A 190 6.97 -12.28 0.00
C VAL A 190 7.05 -11.57 1.34
N SER A 191 7.15 -12.34 2.43
CA SER A 191 7.45 -11.83 3.77
C SER A 191 8.83 -12.26 4.22
N LYS A 192 9.46 -11.43 5.08
CA LYS A 192 10.65 -11.78 5.87
C LYS A 192 10.47 -11.31 7.31
N GLN A 193 11.17 -11.94 8.24
CA GLN A 193 11.14 -11.59 9.65
C GLN A 193 12.47 -10.96 10.09
N LEU A 194 12.40 -9.91 10.90
CA LEU A 194 13.59 -9.31 11.52
C LEU A 194 14.01 -10.13 12.75
N VAL A 195 15.23 -10.66 12.72
CA VAL A 195 15.84 -11.39 13.83
C VAL A 195 17.23 -10.79 14.07
N GLY A 196 17.38 -10.15 15.23
CA GLY A 196 18.53 -9.28 15.46
C GLY A 196 18.52 -8.09 14.48
N ASP A 197 19.52 -8.03 13.61
CA ASP A 197 19.67 -7.02 12.57
C ASP A 197 19.50 -7.57 11.13
N LYS A 198 18.96 -8.80 11.00
CA LYS A 198 18.84 -9.50 9.71
C LYS A 198 17.40 -9.83 9.38
N TRP A 199 17.04 -9.63 8.12
CA TRP A 199 15.77 -10.11 7.54
C TRP A 199 15.97 -11.53 7.02
N ILE A 200 15.27 -12.47 7.67
CA ILE A 200 15.42 -13.93 7.40
C ILE A 200 14.06 -14.57 7.17
N ASN A 201 14.07 -15.88 6.87
CA ASN A 201 12.89 -16.72 6.65
C ASN A 201 11.95 -16.17 5.56
N PRO A 202 12.42 -16.03 4.29
CA PRO A 202 11.55 -15.63 3.20
C PRO A 202 10.41 -16.64 3.05
N THR A 203 9.17 -16.12 2.95
CA THR A 203 7.97 -16.93 2.78
C THR A 203 7.08 -16.29 1.72
N ILE A 204 6.64 -17.06 0.73
CA ILE A 204 5.65 -16.61 -0.24
C ILE A 204 4.30 -16.55 0.48
N VAL A 205 3.76 -15.35 0.61
CA VAL A 205 2.48 -15.07 1.27
C VAL A 205 1.32 -15.21 0.29
N MET A 206 1.47 -14.61 -0.90
CA MET A 206 0.53 -14.74 -2.01
C MET A 206 1.31 -15.08 -3.27
N ASP A 207 0.93 -16.19 -3.89
CA ASP A 207 1.61 -16.69 -5.08
C ASP A 207 0.85 -16.27 -6.35
N GLY A 208 1.07 -15.04 -6.77
CA GLY A 208 0.53 -14.55 -8.04
C GLY A 208 1.11 -15.25 -9.27
N ALA A 209 2.25 -15.95 -9.12
CA ALA A 209 2.87 -16.72 -10.20
C ALA A 209 2.10 -18.00 -10.55
N THR A 210 1.37 -18.58 -9.61
CA THR A 210 0.54 -19.78 -9.84
C THR A 210 -0.95 -19.49 -9.77
N ARG A 211 -1.37 -18.40 -9.13
CA ARG A 211 -2.76 -18.00 -9.02
C ARG A 211 -3.29 -17.46 -10.35
N LYS A 212 -4.29 -18.12 -10.90
CA LYS A 212 -4.96 -17.66 -12.12
C LYS A 212 -5.87 -16.48 -11.82
N SER A 213 -5.92 -15.51 -12.73
CA SER A 213 -6.90 -14.43 -12.65
C SER A 213 -8.33 -14.96 -12.70
N VAL A 214 -9.25 -14.27 -12.04
CA VAL A 214 -10.67 -14.63 -12.04
C VAL A 214 -11.21 -14.51 -13.47
N GLY A 215 -11.68 -15.63 -14.03
CA GLY A 215 -12.19 -15.66 -15.41
C GLY A 215 -11.56 -16.74 -16.30
N GLY A 216 -10.61 -17.52 -15.77
CA GLY A 216 -10.09 -18.75 -16.42
C GLY A 216 -9.13 -18.53 -17.57
N ASN A 217 -8.72 -17.29 -17.87
CA ASN A 217 -7.68 -17.02 -18.84
C ASN A 217 -6.30 -17.36 -18.24
N GLU A 218 -5.38 -17.84 -19.05
CA GLU A 218 -4.04 -18.29 -18.66
C GLU A 218 -3.11 -17.18 -18.11
N ARG A 219 -3.63 -16.00 -17.86
CA ARG A 219 -2.86 -14.92 -17.26
C ARG A 219 -2.79 -15.07 -15.75
N LEU A 220 -1.58 -15.12 -15.31
CA LEU A 220 -1.21 -15.18 -13.90
C LEU A 220 -1.51 -13.84 -13.23
N SER A 221 -1.68 -13.87 -11.92
CA SER A 221 -1.94 -12.66 -11.16
C SER A 221 -0.65 -11.86 -10.93
N ARG A 222 -0.80 -10.55 -10.88
CA ARG A 222 0.18 -9.66 -10.27
C ARG A 222 -0.34 -9.28 -8.90
N ASP A 223 0.15 -9.97 -7.86
CA ASP A 223 -0.19 -9.70 -6.48
C ASP A 223 0.83 -8.72 -5.91
N GLY A 224 0.41 -7.48 -5.64
CA GLY A 224 1.30 -6.40 -5.26
C GLY A 224 0.74 -5.47 -4.19
N MET A 225 1.55 -4.48 -3.81
CA MET A 225 1.22 -3.46 -2.82
C MET A 225 0.65 -4.01 -1.50
N PRO A 226 1.37 -4.96 -0.85
CA PRO A 226 0.88 -5.58 0.37
C PRO A 226 0.88 -4.60 1.53
N VAL A 227 -0.23 -4.53 2.25
CA VAL A 227 -0.33 -3.85 3.55
C VAL A 227 -1.11 -4.74 4.50
N PHE A 228 -0.62 -4.94 5.70
CA PHE A 228 -1.30 -5.76 6.69
C PHE A 228 -1.47 -5.05 8.03
N ALA A 229 -2.49 -5.45 8.77
CA ALA A 229 -2.74 -5.01 10.13
C ALA A 229 -3.16 -6.20 10.99
N THR A 230 -2.78 -6.19 12.26
CA THR A 230 -3.04 -7.29 13.20
C THR A 230 -4.08 -6.87 14.22
N ARG A 231 -5.14 -7.66 14.34
CA ARG A 231 -6.21 -7.50 15.33
C ARG A 231 -5.75 -7.96 16.71
N SER A 232 -6.44 -7.53 17.77
CA SER A 232 -6.11 -7.84 19.16
C SER A 232 -6.05 -9.35 19.47
N ASP A 233 -6.80 -10.19 18.74
CA ASP A 233 -6.76 -11.66 18.85
C ASP A 233 -5.59 -12.32 18.10
N GLY A 234 -4.66 -11.53 17.57
CA GLY A 234 -3.49 -11.97 16.81
C GLY A 234 -3.77 -12.31 15.34
N THR A 235 -5.00 -12.14 14.84
CA THR A 235 -5.29 -12.34 13.42
C THR A 235 -4.72 -11.19 12.60
N ALA A 236 -3.82 -11.49 11.69
CA ALA A 236 -3.34 -10.55 10.68
C ALA A 236 -4.27 -10.57 9.46
N PHE A 237 -4.63 -9.39 8.97
CA PHE A 237 -5.34 -9.20 7.70
C PHE A 237 -4.40 -8.50 6.72
N LEU A 238 -4.26 -9.08 5.54
CA LEU A 238 -3.49 -8.55 4.43
C LEU A 238 -4.44 -8.04 3.36
N VAL A 239 -4.30 -6.78 2.96
CA VAL A 239 -4.91 -6.25 1.75
C VAL A 239 -3.85 -6.05 0.68
N PHE A 240 -4.19 -6.32 -0.57
CA PHE A 240 -3.27 -6.22 -1.69
C PHE A 240 -4.03 -6.02 -3.00
N GLU A 241 -3.35 -5.53 -4.02
CA GLU A 241 -3.90 -5.50 -5.37
C GLU A 241 -3.60 -6.80 -6.10
N GLY A 242 -4.57 -7.32 -6.83
CA GLY A 242 -4.39 -8.51 -7.66
C GLY A 242 -5.09 -8.38 -8.99
N THR A 243 -4.69 -9.20 -9.95
CA THR A 243 -5.30 -9.18 -11.29
C THR A 243 -6.71 -9.75 -11.23
N TYR A 244 -7.68 -8.94 -11.61
CA TYR A 244 -9.10 -9.25 -11.53
C TYR A 244 -9.62 -9.93 -12.80
N ARG A 245 -9.69 -9.21 -13.90
CA ARG A 245 -10.13 -9.72 -15.19
C ARG A 245 -9.27 -9.17 -16.30
N ASP A 246 -8.84 -10.04 -17.18
CA ASP A 246 -8.27 -9.59 -18.42
C ASP A 246 -9.38 -9.11 -19.36
N ASN A 247 -9.15 -7.98 -20.02
CA ASN A 247 -9.88 -7.67 -21.22
C ASN A 247 -9.14 -8.30 -22.40
N PRO A 248 -9.60 -9.43 -22.94
CA PRO A 248 -8.89 -10.12 -24.02
C PRO A 248 -8.74 -9.27 -25.28
N SER A 249 -9.61 -8.25 -25.47
CA SER A 249 -9.56 -7.35 -26.64
C SER A 249 -8.55 -6.20 -26.50
N THR A 250 -8.21 -5.77 -25.29
CA THR A 250 -7.30 -4.63 -25.05
C THR A 250 -5.96 -5.05 -24.46
N GLY A 251 -5.84 -6.25 -23.93
CA GLY A 251 -4.64 -6.72 -23.23
C GLY A 251 -4.33 -5.99 -21.92
N ASN A 252 -5.23 -5.12 -21.43
CA ASN A 252 -5.02 -4.36 -20.21
C ASN A 252 -5.23 -5.24 -18.97
N ILE A 253 -4.22 -5.27 -18.11
CA ILE A 253 -4.32 -5.87 -16.78
C ILE A 253 -5.21 -4.97 -15.93
N ARG A 254 -6.17 -5.56 -15.23
CA ARG A 254 -7.03 -4.89 -14.28
C ARG A 254 -6.76 -5.39 -12.89
N PHE A 255 -6.70 -4.45 -11.95
CA PHE A 255 -6.53 -4.75 -10.55
C PHE A 255 -7.82 -4.57 -9.78
N GLU A 256 -7.98 -5.42 -8.78
CA GLU A 256 -8.98 -5.35 -7.74
C GLU A 256 -8.30 -5.33 -6.38
N ILE A 257 -9.05 -4.99 -5.33
CA ILE A 257 -8.56 -5.09 -3.96
C ILE A 257 -8.98 -6.42 -3.37
N LEU A 258 -7.99 -7.17 -2.92
CA LEU A 258 -8.13 -8.47 -2.30
C LEU A 258 -7.80 -8.40 -0.82
N ILE A 259 -8.36 -9.36 -0.06
CA ILE A 259 -8.08 -9.52 1.38
C ILE A 259 -7.86 -10.99 1.72
N ALA A 260 -6.88 -11.25 2.59
CA ALA A 260 -6.60 -12.56 3.16
C ALA A 260 -6.29 -12.43 4.65
N SER A 261 -6.36 -13.53 5.41
CA SER A 261 -6.03 -13.54 6.84
C SER A 261 -5.09 -14.69 7.21
N SER A 262 -4.33 -14.48 8.30
CA SER A 262 -3.42 -15.46 8.89
C SER A 262 -3.36 -15.29 10.40
N LYS A 263 -3.04 -16.38 11.12
CA LYS A 263 -2.74 -16.36 12.55
C LYS A 263 -1.24 -16.41 12.85
N ASP A 264 -0.45 -16.94 11.93
CA ASP A 264 0.97 -17.26 12.13
C ASP A 264 1.90 -16.50 11.16
N GLY A 265 1.32 -15.74 10.22
CA GLY A 265 2.05 -15.03 9.15
C GLY A 265 2.66 -15.94 8.09
N LYS A 266 2.44 -17.25 8.17
CA LYS A 266 2.97 -18.26 7.23
C LYS A 266 1.87 -18.89 6.39
N THR A 267 0.78 -19.28 7.05
CA THR A 267 -0.38 -19.90 6.42
C THR A 267 -1.47 -18.85 6.26
N TRP A 268 -1.81 -18.53 5.02
CA TRP A 268 -2.79 -17.53 4.67
C TRP A 268 -4.05 -18.15 4.07
N SER A 269 -5.18 -17.55 4.37
CA SER A 269 -6.44 -17.94 3.72
C SER A 269 -6.39 -17.65 2.21
N SER A 270 -7.21 -18.36 1.44
CA SER A 270 -7.44 -17.98 0.05
C SER A 270 -7.97 -16.53 -0.01
N PRO A 271 -7.44 -15.69 -0.90
CA PRO A 271 -7.86 -14.29 -0.99
C PRO A 271 -9.32 -14.16 -1.41
N LYS A 272 -10.00 -13.13 -0.88
CA LYS A 272 -11.37 -12.77 -1.20
C LYS A 272 -11.42 -11.39 -1.83
N GLU A 273 -12.39 -11.18 -2.73
CA GLU A 273 -12.65 -9.88 -3.34
C GLU A 273 -13.19 -8.91 -2.29
N LEU A 274 -12.46 -7.83 -2.01
CA LEU A 274 -12.91 -6.78 -1.09
C LEU A 274 -13.54 -5.61 -1.85
N PHE A 275 -12.92 -5.22 -2.96
CA PHE A 275 -13.46 -4.20 -3.86
C PHE A 275 -13.11 -4.51 -5.31
N VAL A 276 -14.13 -4.54 -6.13
CA VAL A 276 -14.04 -4.77 -7.58
C VAL A 276 -14.56 -3.53 -8.29
N PRO A 277 -13.71 -2.81 -9.04
CA PRO A 277 -14.15 -1.59 -9.70
C PRO A 277 -15.18 -1.88 -10.81
N SER A 278 -16.19 -1.04 -10.92
CA SER A 278 -17.19 -1.11 -12.00
C SER A 278 -16.66 -0.46 -13.29
N GLY A 279 -17.18 -0.91 -14.42
CA GLY A 279 -16.84 -0.36 -15.73
C GLY A 279 -15.74 -1.09 -16.47
N THR A 280 -15.74 -0.91 -17.79
CA THR A 280 -14.78 -1.58 -18.69
C THR A 280 -13.44 -0.85 -18.71
N GLY A 281 -12.36 -1.51 -18.30
CA GLY A 281 -10.99 -0.96 -18.27
C GLY A 281 -10.62 -0.24 -16.98
N THR A 282 -11.53 -0.18 -15.99
CA THR A 282 -11.24 0.40 -14.68
C THR A 282 -10.39 -0.53 -13.82
N LYS A 283 -9.67 0.04 -12.88
CA LYS A 283 -8.82 -0.69 -11.90
C LYS A 283 -8.99 -0.09 -10.50
N ALA A 284 -8.72 -0.92 -9.49
CA ALA A 284 -8.48 -0.48 -8.11
C ALA A 284 -7.12 -1.00 -7.67
N SER A 285 -6.32 -0.17 -7.01
CA SER A 285 -4.92 -0.47 -6.67
C SER A 285 -4.48 0.26 -5.41
N ALA A 286 -3.25 -0.01 -4.99
CA ALA A 286 -2.61 0.63 -3.84
C ALA A 286 -3.48 0.60 -2.56
N PRO A 287 -3.94 -0.58 -2.10
CA PRO A 287 -4.72 -0.65 -0.87
C PRO A 287 -3.87 -0.35 0.36
N PHE A 288 -4.55 0.11 1.41
CA PHE A 288 -3.99 0.27 2.74
C PHE A 288 -5.01 -0.16 3.79
N ILE A 289 -4.57 -0.81 4.87
CA ILE A 289 -5.43 -1.21 5.99
C ILE A 289 -4.87 -0.68 7.31
N CYS A 290 -5.75 -0.15 8.16
CA CYS A 290 -5.51 0.07 9.58
C CYS A 290 -6.57 -0.66 10.39
N ILE A 291 -6.23 -1.10 11.60
CA ILE A 291 -7.17 -1.66 12.57
C ILE A 291 -7.05 -0.85 13.85
N ASP A 292 -8.18 -0.34 14.35
CA ASP A 292 -8.22 0.46 15.57
C ASP A 292 -8.21 -0.42 16.84
N GLY A 293 -8.12 0.22 18.02
CA GLY A 293 -8.13 -0.46 19.31
C GLY A 293 -9.43 -1.21 19.65
N ASN A 294 -10.49 -1.07 18.84
CA ASN A 294 -11.75 -1.81 18.94
C ASN A 294 -11.87 -2.91 17.87
N ASP A 295 -10.76 -3.27 17.22
CA ASP A 295 -10.68 -4.27 16.16
C ASP A 295 -11.48 -3.92 14.88
N ASN A 296 -11.82 -2.67 14.66
CA ASN A 296 -12.43 -2.24 13.41
C ASN A 296 -11.37 -1.99 12.34
N ALA A 297 -11.61 -2.51 11.16
CA ALA A 297 -10.75 -2.33 9.99
C ALA A 297 -11.20 -1.15 9.12
N TYR A 298 -10.26 -0.35 8.72
CA TYR A 298 -10.37 0.81 7.84
C TYR A 298 -9.49 0.56 6.63
N ILE A 299 -10.02 0.77 5.43
CA ILE A 299 -9.32 0.43 4.21
C ILE A 299 -9.37 1.63 3.26
N SER A 300 -8.25 1.95 2.65
CA SER A 300 -8.17 2.91 1.56
C SER A 300 -7.56 2.26 0.32
N PHE A 301 -7.82 2.82 -0.83
CA PHE A 301 -7.26 2.41 -2.13
C PHE A 301 -7.41 3.55 -3.14
N GLN A 302 -6.83 3.39 -4.31
CA GLN A 302 -7.05 4.27 -5.44
C GLN A 302 -7.83 3.54 -6.53
N THR A 303 -8.70 4.25 -7.25
CA THR A 303 -9.47 3.70 -8.38
C THR A 303 -9.77 4.78 -9.40
N ASP A 304 -9.82 4.42 -10.66
CA ASP A 304 -10.24 5.29 -11.76
C ASP A 304 -11.74 5.14 -12.10
N GLU A 305 -12.49 4.40 -11.28
CA GLU A 305 -13.92 4.15 -11.47
C GLU A 305 -14.75 5.42 -11.59
N ASP A 306 -14.53 6.40 -10.70
CA ASP A 306 -15.30 7.66 -10.71
C ASP A 306 -15.00 8.48 -11.96
N ALA A 307 -13.74 8.60 -12.37
CA ALA A 307 -13.40 9.29 -13.60
C ALA A 307 -13.98 8.57 -14.82
N PHE A 308 -13.98 7.24 -14.82
CA PHE A 308 -14.63 6.46 -15.89
C PHE A 308 -16.12 6.74 -15.98
N LEU A 309 -16.84 6.78 -14.87
CA LEU A 309 -18.28 7.06 -14.85
C LEU A 309 -18.61 8.47 -15.38
N HIS A 310 -17.74 9.44 -15.13
CA HIS A 310 -17.94 10.84 -15.56
C HIS A 310 -17.45 11.12 -16.99
N SER A 311 -16.27 10.62 -17.37
CA SER A 311 -15.59 11.03 -18.61
C SER A 311 -15.06 9.88 -19.45
N LYS A 312 -15.29 8.63 -19.05
CA LYS A 312 -14.71 7.42 -19.65
C LYS A 312 -13.16 7.37 -19.60
N GLN A 313 -12.55 8.19 -18.77
CA GLN A 313 -11.11 8.16 -18.54
C GLN A 313 -10.72 7.00 -17.62
N THR A 314 -9.59 6.37 -17.90
CA THR A 314 -9.04 5.29 -17.10
C THR A 314 -7.53 5.48 -16.90
N GLY A 315 -6.96 4.75 -15.93
CA GLY A 315 -5.54 4.75 -15.65
C GLY A 315 -5.12 5.71 -14.54
N ASP A 316 -3.82 5.79 -14.28
CA ASP A 316 -3.28 6.50 -13.11
C ASP A 316 -3.61 8.00 -13.13
N LYS A 317 -3.68 8.61 -14.31
CA LYS A 317 -4.04 10.03 -14.45
C LYS A 317 -5.51 10.34 -14.18
N ALA A 318 -6.31 9.34 -13.89
CA ALA A 318 -7.73 9.43 -13.56
C ALA A 318 -8.06 8.81 -12.20
N SER A 319 -7.05 8.35 -11.44
CA SER A 319 -7.26 7.62 -10.19
C SER A 319 -7.58 8.54 -9.02
N PHE A 320 -8.65 8.21 -8.29
CA PHE A 320 -9.11 8.90 -7.10
C PHE A 320 -8.82 8.08 -5.85
N PHE A 321 -8.59 8.78 -4.74
CA PHE A 321 -8.59 8.16 -3.42
C PHE A 321 -10.02 7.73 -3.06
N LYS A 322 -10.13 6.48 -2.62
CA LYS A 322 -11.35 5.94 -2.01
C LYS A 322 -11.04 5.29 -0.68
N CYS A 323 -12.03 5.25 0.19
CA CYS A 323 -11.93 4.49 1.43
C CYS A 323 -13.26 3.79 1.75
N LEU A 324 -13.18 2.70 2.52
CA LEU A 324 -14.33 1.96 3.04
C LEU A 324 -14.07 1.50 4.49
N PHE A 325 -15.14 1.41 5.26
CA PHE A 325 -15.12 0.90 6.61
C PHE A 325 -15.59 -0.56 6.60
N ALA A 326 -14.74 -1.46 7.10
CA ALA A 326 -15.04 -2.88 7.13
C ALA A 326 -15.50 -3.38 8.52
N GLY A 327 -15.39 -2.53 9.56
CA GLY A 327 -15.73 -2.95 10.92
C GLY A 327 -14.89 -4.13 11.40
N ASN A 328 -15.45 -4.93 12.27
CA ASN A 328 -14.80 -6.16 12.73
C ASN A 328 -14.95 -7.27 11.67
N ILE A 329 -13.88 -7.53 10.92
CA ILE A 329 -13.89 -8.52 9.83
C ILE A 329 -14.04 -9.93 10.40
N PRO A 330 -15.01 -10.73 9.95
CA PRO A 330 -15.18 -12.12 10.40
C PRO A 330 -13.96 -12.99 10.05
N THR A 331 -13.69 -13.98 10.90
CA THR A 331 -12.64 -14.98 10.65
C THR A 331 -13.25 -16.38 10.81
N PRO A 332 -13.28 -17.22 9.77
CA PRO A 332 -12.71 -17.02 8.42
C PRO A 332 -13.39 -15.88 7.64
N ILE A 333 -12.67 -15.25 6.72
CA ILE A 333 -13.22 -14.22 5.85
C ILE A 333 -14.26 -14.86 4.93
N PRO A 334 -15.53 -14.38 4.90
CA PRO A 334 -16.56 -14.97 4.06
C PRO A 334 -16.38 -14.57 2.57
N ASP A 335 -16.93 -15.38 1.68
CA ASP A 335 -16.83 -15.13 0.22
C ASP A 335 -17.51 -13.83 -0.20
N ASN A 336 -18.54 -13.40 0.51
CA ASN A 336 -19.27 -12.17 0.26
C ASN A 336 -18.79 -10.97 1.10
N ILE A 337 -17.52 -10.95 1.52
CA ILE A 337 -16.97 -9.86 2.35
C ILE A 337 -17.24 -8.47 1.75
N LYS A 338 -17.23 -8.34 0.43
CA LYS A 338 -17.50 -7.07 -0.27
C LYS A 338 -18.91 -6.52 -0.02
N ASP A 339 -19.87 -7.39 0.34
CA ASP A 339 -21.25 -7.01 0.66
C ASP A 339 -21.42 -6.62 2.15
N LEU A 340 -20.41 -6.90 2.98
CA LEU A 340 -20.41 -6.63 4.42
C LEU A 340 -19.69 -5.34 4.79
N VAL A 341 -18.94 -4.75 3.87
CA VAL A 341 -18.23 -3.48 4.07
C VAL A 341 -19.10 -2.29 3.69
N SER A 342 -18.76 -1.11 4.20
CA SER A 342 -19.45 0.11 3.79
C SER A 342 -19.25 0.42 2.31
N PRO A 343 -20.17 1.16 1.68
CA PRO A 343 -19.88 1.72 0.36
C PRO A 343 -18.59 2.54 0.35
N ALA A 344 -17.82 2.42 -0.73
CA ALA A 344 -16.59 3.18 -0.89
C ALA A 344 -16.89 4.69 -1.02
N GLN A 345 -16.14 5.51 -0.29
CA GLN A 345 -16.32 6.95 -0.22
C GLN A 345 -15.11 7.68 -0.81
N ASN A 346 -15.33 8.85 -1.40
CA ASN A 346 -14.30 9.81 -1.83
C ASN A 346 -14.23 10.95 -0.78
N PRO A 347 -13.47 10.79 0.32
CA PRO A 347 -13.50 11.71 1.45
C PRO A 347 -12.94 13.09 1.11
N PHE A 348 -12.05 13.20 0.12
CA PHE A 348 -11.46 14.46 -0.32
C PHE A 348 -12.32 15.19 -1.36
N ASN A 349 -13.47 14.62 -1.76
CA ASN A 349 -14.35 15.16 -2.79
C ASN A 349 -13.62 15.51 -4.10
N LEU A 350 -12.67 14.64 -4.49
CA LEU A 350 -11.87 14.81 -5.70
C LEU A 350 -12.78 14.92 -6.91
N LYS A 351 -12.46 15.89 -7.77
CA LYS A 351 -13.19 16.19 -8.99
C LYS A 351 -12.46 15.61 -10.21
N PRO A 352 -13.15 15.43 -11.34
CA PRO A 352 -12.48 15.07 -12.60
C PRO A 352 -11.28 16.01 -12.88
N GLY A 353 -10.11 15.41 -13.14
CA GLY A 353 -8.85 16.13 -13.32
C GLY A 353 -7.98 16.26 -12.05
N GLU A 354 -8.54 16.04 -10.87
CA GLU A 354 -7.77 15.88 -9.64
C GLU A 354 -7.37 14.41 -9.49
N VAL A 355 -6.10 14.17 -9.16
CA VAL A 355 -5.54 12.82 -9.06
C VAL A 355 -4.88 12.64 -7.71
N ALA A 356 -5.15 11.50 -7.07
CA ALA A 356 -4.50 11.11 -5.82
C ALA A 356 -3.94 9.68 -5.97
N LEU A 357 -2.63 9.53 -5.81
CA LEU A 357 -1.91 8.27 -5.99
C LEU A 357 -1.11 7.89 -4.75
N TRP A 358 -0.91 6.58 -4.57
CA TRP A 358 0.00 6.00 -3.57
C TRP A 358 -0.30 6.41 -2.13
N ASN A 359 -1.58 6.51 -1.82
CA ASN A 359 -2.10 7.03 -0.57
C ASN A 359 -1.98 6.03 0.58
N CYS A 360 -2.25 6.48 1.82
CA CYS A 360 -2.29 5.59 2.98
C CYS A 360 -3.33 6.03 4.01
N LEU A 361 -3.48 5.21 5.03
CA LEU A 361 -4.11 5.57 6.30
C LEU A 361 -3.03 5.81 7.35
N ALA A 362 -3.36 6.58 8.38
CA ALA A 362 -2.50 6.79 9.54
C ALA A 362 -3.35 6.69 10.82
N ASP A 363 -2.87 5.90 11.79
CA ASP A 363 -3.40 5.92 13.15
C ASP A 363 -2.66 7.00 13.96
N LEU A 364 -3.39 8.04 14.36
CA LEU A 364 -2.86 9.19 15.06
C LEU A 364 -3.74 9.47 16.30
N ASP A 365 -3.17 9.32 17.48
CA ASP A 365 -3.90 9.47 18.75
C ASP A 365 -5.16 8.57 18.86
N ASN A 366 -5.08 7.33 18.35
CA ASN A 366 -6.16 6.33 18.24
C ASN A 366 -7.34 6.79 17.34
N GLU A 367 -7.08 7.68 16.40
CA GLU A 367 -8.01 8.05 15.34
C GLU A 367 -7.40 7.77 13.97
N ILE A 368 -8.20 7.23 13.07
CA ILE A 368 -7.74 6.91 11.72
C ILE A 368 -7.93 8.11 10.79
N PHE A 369 -6.88 8.42 10.06
CA PHE A 369 -6.83 9.50 9.07
C PHE A 369 -6.52 8.95 7.69
N CYS A 370 -7.14 9.56 6.67
CA CYS A 370 -6.80 9.40 5.27
C CYS A 370 -5.68 10.39 4.92
N LEU A 371 -4.60 9.90 4.33
CA LEU A 371 -3.51 10.71 3.79
C LEU A 371 -3.44 10.54 2.28
N ALA A 372 -3.57 11.63 1.55
CA ALA A 372 -3.51 11.63 0.08
C ALA A 372 -2.46 12.59 -0.45
N ALA A 373 -1.73 12.16 -1.48
CA ALA A 373 -0.93 13.02 -2.35
C ALA A 373 -1.82 13.46 -3.52
N ILE A 374 -2.44 14.62 -3.38
CA ILE A 374 -3.34 15.14 -4.41
C ILE A 374 -2.54 16.03 -5.37
N HIS A 375 -2.60 15.71 -6.66
CA HIS A 375 -1.92 16.47 -7.69
C HIS A 375 -2.33 17.95 -7.62
N HIS A 376 -1.37 18.86 -7.64
CA HIS A 376 -1.48 20.32 -7.44
C HIS A 376 -1.83 20.80 -6.01
N LEU A 377 -2.28 19.93 -5.09
CA LEU A 377 -2.59 20.31 -3.72
C LEU A 377 -1.55 19.84 -2.69
N GLY A 378 -0.64 18.90 -3.10
CA GLY A 378 0.32 18.30 -2.17
C GLY A 378 -0.34 17.31 -1.19
N PHE A 379 0.28 17.09 -0.05
CA PHE A 379 -0.19 16.12 0.94
C PHE A 379 -1.37 16.67 1.75
N GLN A 380 -2.48 15.96 1.73
CA GLN A 380 -3.71 16.30 2.42
C GLN A 380 -4.06 15.22 3.44
N LEU A 381 -4.39 15.65 4.66
CA LEU A 381 -4.81 14.78 5.75
C LEU A 381 -6.26 15.07 6.12
N LEU A 382 -7.06 14.04 6.29
CA LEU A 382 -8.46 14.15 6.67
C LEU A 382 -8.82 12.97 7.59
N LYS A 383 -9.59 13.21 8.64
CA LYS A 383 -10.11 12.14 9.49
C LYS A 383 -10.96 11.17 8.65
N PHE A 384 -10.79 9.87 8.87
CA PHE A 384 -11.53 8.85 8.13
C PHE A 384 -13.04 9.00 8.36
N PRO A 385 -13.85 9.05 7.30
CA PRO A 385 -15.29 9.20 7.44
C PRO A 385 -15.94 7.87 7.83
N VAL A 386 -16.11 7.64 9.13
CA VAL A 386 -16.85 6.46 9.60
C VAL A 386 -18.33 6.63 9.29
N PRO A 387 -18.98 5.68 8.61
CA PRO A 387 -20.42 5.72 8.40
C PRO A 387 -21.14 5.74 9.76
N GLN A 388 -22.06 6.68 9.95
CA GLN A 388 -22.95 6.62 11.11
C GLN A 388 -23.82 5.37 10.98
N LYS A 389 -23.89 4.57 12.04
CA LYS A 389 -24.87 3.47 12.08
C LYS A 389 -26.25 4.05 11.87
N PRO A 390 -27.06 3.46 10.97
CA PRO A 390 -28.45 3.89 10.76
C PRO A 390 -29.30 3.76 12.03
#